data_776120516f376553082df0d872967225
#
_entry.id   776120516f376553082df0d872967225
#
_cell.length_a   1.000
_cell.length_b   1.000
_cell.length_c   1.000
_cell.angle_alpha   90.00
_cell.angle_beta   90.00
_cell.angle_gamma   90.00
#
_symmetry.space_group_name_H-M   'P 1'
#
loop_
_entity.id
_entity.type
_entity.pdbx_description
1 polymer ?
#
loop_
_entity_poly.entity_id
_entity_poly.type
_entity_poly.pdbx_seq_one_letter_code
_entity_poly.pdbx_strand_id
1 'polypeptide(L)'
;MNHFYTSDEQRISKSLIESRTREAKKKVLSEQFYEFGYNFCVDCLVSSGVYLDCSHTISVDEAQKTRRAELAYDKDNIQVRCRLCHIAHDKTSKI
;
A
#
# COMPACT_ATOMS: atom_id res chain seq x y z
N MET A 1 0.09 -21.66 4.00
CA MET A 1 0.38 -21.77 2.57
C MET A 1 0.99 -20.48 2.06
N ASN A 2 1.96 -20.60 1.14
CA ASN A 2 2.74 -19.46 0.67
C ASN A 2 2.31 -18.97 -0.71
N HIS A 3 1.12 -19.34 -1.14
CA HIS A 3 0.59 -18.94 -2.44
C HIS A 3 -0.80 -18.32 -2.30
N PHE A 4 -1.05 -17.35 -3.15
CA PHE A 4 -2.33 -16.65 -3.21
C PHE A 4 -2.76 -16.51 -4.66
N TYR A 5 -3.92 -15.95 -4.91
CA TYR A 5 -4.45 -15.81 -6.26
C TYR A 5 -4.79 -14.37 -6.57
N THR A 6 -4.52 -13.96 -7.81
CA THR A 6 -4.94 -12.67 -8.32
C THR A 6 -6.39 -12.75 -8.82
N SER A 7 -6.98 -11.60 -9.14
CA SER A 7 -8.37 -11.56 -9.62
C SER A 7 -8.55 -12.23 -10.97
N ASP A 8 -7.47 -12.36 -11.77
CA ASP A 8 -7.48 -13.11 -13.03
C ASP A 8 -7.07 -14.57 -12.83
N GLU A 9 -7.13 -15.06 -11.57
CA GLU A 9 -6.91 -16.45 -11.19
C GLU A 9 -5.49 -16.96 -11.39
N GLN A 10 -4.50 -16.07 -11.46
CA GLN A 10 -3.10 -16.46 -11.50
C GLN A 10 -2.57 -16.73 -10.11
N ARG A 11 -1.80 -17.80 -9.98
CA ARG A 11 -1.17 -18.17 -8.72
C ARG A 11 0.10 -17.34 -8.52
N ILE A 12 0.27 -16.78 -7.33
CA ILE A 12 1.43 -15.96 -7.00
C ILE A 12 1.96 -16.30 -5.62
N SER A 13 3.28 -16.37 -5.47
CA SER A 13 3.89 -16.68 -4.18
C SER A 13 3.91 -15.47 -3.25
N LYS A 14 3.93 -15.74 -1.95
CA LYS A 14 4.03 -14.69 -0.93
C LYS A 14 5.28 -13.84 -1.13
N SER A 15 6.42 -14.47 -1.41
CA SER A 15 7.69 -13.73 -1.60
C SER A 15 7.64 -12.81 -2.81
N LEU A 16 6.98 -13.22 -3.87
CA LEU A 16 6.83 -12.39 -5.06
C LEU A 16 5.88 -11.20 -4.78
N ILE A 17 4.80 -11.44 -4.02
CA ILE A 17 3.91 -10.36 -3.59
C ILE A 17 4.70 -9.32 -2.79
N GLU A 18 5.50 -9.76 -1.82
CA GLU A 18 6.30 -8.86 -0.99
C GLU A 18 7.30 -8.06 -1.81
N SER A 19 7.97 -8.71 -2.76
CA SER A 19 8.93 -8.04 -3.64
C SER A 19 8.26 -6.97 -4.51
N ARG A 20 7.15 -7.32 -5.12
CA ARG A 20 6.39 -6.38 -5.97
C ARG A 20 5.79 -5.25 -5.15
N THR A 21 5.38 -5.52 -3.91
CA THR A 21 4.84 -4.50 -3.00
C THR A 21 5.91 -3.48 -2.65
N ARG A 22 7.14 -3.92 -2.35
CA ARG A 22 8.26 -3.01 -2.09
C ARG A 22 8.52 -2.09 -3.29
N GLU A 23 8.52 -2.66 -4.50
CA GLU A 23 8.72 -1.88 -5.71
C GLU A 23 7.58 -0.87 -5.93
N ALA A 24 6.34 -1.29 -5.71
CA ALA A 24 5.18 -0.41 -5.83
C ALA A 24 5.24 0.75 -4.85
N LYS A 25 5.63 0.50 -3.61
CA LYS A 25 5.79 1.54 -2.58
C LYS A 25 6.85 2.57 -2.99
N LYS A 26 7.98 2.11 -3.52
CA LYS A 26 9.02 3.01 -4.04
C LYS A 26 8.48 3.90 -5.15
N LYS A 27 7.71 3.32 -6.07
CA LYS A 27 7.11 4.08 -7.17
C LYS A 27 6.12 5.12 -6.67
N VAL A 28 5.28 4.76 -5.70
CA VAL A 28 4.32 5.71 -5.11
C VAL A 28 5.04 6.91 -4.53
N LEU A 29 6.09 6.69 -3.74
CA LEU A 29 6.88 7.76 -3.15
C LEU A 29 7.60 8.60 -4.21
N SER A 30 8.20 7.97 -5.20
CA SER A 30 8.90 8.66 -6.28
C SER A 30 7.95 9.51 -7.11
N GLU A 31 6.78 8.98 -7.46
CA GLU A 31 5.81 9.70 -8.27
C GLU A 31 5.25 10.91 -7.53
N GLN A 32 4.98 10.78 -6.23
CA GLN A 32 4.54 11.90 -5.43
C GLN A 32 5.61 12.99 -5.37
N PHE A 33 6.86 12.59 -5.11
CA PHE A 33 7.99 13.53 -5.07
C PHE A 33 8.17 14.24 -6.41
N TYR A 34 8.07 13.49 -7.49
CA TYR A 34 8.24 14.04 -8.82
C TYR A 34 7.16 15.05 -9.16
N GLU A 35 5.91 14.76 -8.78
CA GLU A 35 4.76 15.62 -9.08
C GLU A 35 4.72 16.89 -8.20
N PHE A 36 5.00 16.74 -6.90
CA PHE A 36 4.81 17.83 -5.92
C PHE A 36 6.10 18.41 -5.39
N GLY A 37 7.26 17.79 -5.63
CA GLY A 37 8.54 18.23 -5.14
C GLY A 37 8.88 17.79 -3.72
N TYR A 38 7.97 17.10 -3.04
CA TYR A 38 8.17 16.57 -1.70
C TYR A 38 7.15 15.46 -1.40
N ASN A 39 7.42 14.67 -0.37
CA ASN A 39 6.48 13.65 0.09
C ASN A 39 5.64 14.20 1.26
N PHE A 40 4.38 13.80 1.31
CA PHE A 40 3.45 14.28 2.34
C PHE A 40 2.33 13.25 2.55
N CYS A 41 1.66 13.35 3.71
CA CYS A 41 0.49 12.53 4.01
C CYS A 41 -0.71 13.01 3.18
N VAL A 42 -1.35 12.11 2.45
CA VAL A 42 -2.49 12.49 1.61
C VAL A 42 -3.73 12.87 2.42
N ASP A 43 -3.81 12.44 3.68
CA ASP A 43 -4.97 12.72 4.54
C ASP A 43 -4.84 14.03 5.30
N CYS A 44 -3.70 14.26 5.98
CA CYS A 44 -3.54 15.47 6.81
C CYS A 44 -2.52 16.45 6.26
N LEU A 45 -1.86 16.13 5.15
CA LEU A 45 -0.93 16.99 4.43
C LEU A 45 0.39 17.30 5.14
N VAL A 46 0.68 16.66 6.28
CA VAL A 46 1.95 16.84 6.98
C VAL A 46 3.10 16.32 6.11
N SER A 47 4.21 17.04 6.06
CA SER A 47 5.35 16.69 5.21
C SER A 47 6.66 16.57 5.96
N SER A 48 6.74 17.04 7.20
CA SER A 48 8.00 17.01 7.96
C SER A 48 7.73 16.74 9.44
N GLY A 49 8.78 16.25 10.11
CA GLY A 49 8.69 15.97 11.54
C GLY A 49 7.93 14.70 11.89
N VAL A 50 7.55 13.88 10.89
CA VAL A 50 6.80 12.65 11.09
C VAL A 50 7.33 11.58 10.14
N TYR A 51 7.05 10.31 10.47
CA TYR A 51 7.29 9.21 9.55
C TYR A 51 6.15 9.13 8.54
N LEU A 52 6.50 8.98 7.27
CA LEU A 52 5.54 8.78 6.19
C LEU A 52 5.61 7.32 5.76
N ASP A 53 4.47 6.64 5.84
CA ASP A 53 4.36 5.23 5.46
C ASP A 53 3.61 5.12 4.13
N CYS A 54 3.81 4.00 3.43
CA CYS A 54 2.95 3.64 2.31
C CYS A 54 1.84 2.75 2.85
N SER A 55 0.60 3.23 2.76
CA SER A 55 -0.58 2.59 3.34
C SER A 55 -1.46 2.02 2.23
N HIS A 56 -2.01 0.83 2.45
CA HIS A 56 -2.95 0.23 1.51
C HIS A 56 -4.38 0.63 1.86
N THR A 57 -5.18 0.99 0.86
CA THR A 57 -6.62 1.24 1.06
C THR A 57 -7.33 -0.07 1.39
N ILE A 58 -7.11 -1.10 0.57
CA ILE A 58 -7.54 -2.46 0.87
C ILE A 58 -6.29 -3.18 1.36
N SER A 59 -6.33 -3.71 2.58
CA SER A 59 -5.16 -4.31 3.20
C SER A 59 -4.65 -5.51 2.40
N VAL A 60 -3.35 -5.81 2.54
CA VAL A 60 -2.74 -6.97 1.90
C VAL A 60 -3.46 -8.25 2.34
N ASP A 61 -3.78 -8.35 3.63
CA ASP A 61 -4.48 -9.52 4.17
C ASP A 61 -5.85 -9.72 3.51
N GLU A 62 -6.64 -8.65 3.39
CA GLU A 62 -7.94 -8.73 2.73
C GLU A 62 -7.80 -9.06 1.24
N ALA A 63 -6.83 -8.46 0.56
CA ALA A 63 -6.58 -8.76 -0.84
C ALA A 63 -6.25 -10.23 -1.06
N GLN A 64 -5.43 -10.80 -0.17
CA GLN A 64 -5.06 -12.21 -0.25
C GLN A 64 -6.26 -13.12 0.01
N LYS A 65 -7.08 -12.79 1.00
CA LYS A 65 -8.26 -13.59 1.37
C LYS A 65 -9.37 -13.55 0.31
N THR A 66 -9.45 -12.46 -0.43
CA THR A 66 -10.51 -12.28 -1.43
C THR A 66 -10.06 -12.56 -2.86
N ARG A 67 -8.91 -13.23 -3.03
CA ARG A 67 -8.34 -13.62 -4.33
C ARG A 67 -8.09 -12.40 -5.23
N ARG A 68 -7.60 -11.32 -4.62
CA ARG A 68 -7.20 -10.10 -5.33
C ARG A 68 -5.79 -9.70 -4.90
N ALA A 69 -4.87 -10.69 -4.88
CA ALA A 69 -3.53 -10.49 -4.36
C ALA A 69 -2.78 -9.35 -5.04
N GLU A 70 -3.10 -9.04 -6.29
CA GLU A 70 -2.46 -7.94 -7.03
C GLU A 70 -2.69 -6.58 -6.38
N LEU A 71 -3.71 -6.41 -5.54
CA LEU A 71 -3.94 -5.14 -4.84
C LEU A 71 -2.80 -4.79 -3.89
N ALA A 72 -2.01 -5.78 -3.46
CA ALA A 72 -0.86 -5.53 -2.59
C ALA A 72 0.21 -4.67 -3.28
N TYR A 73 0.34 -4.79 -4.60
CA TYR A 73 1.33 -4.03 -5.38
C TYR A 73 0.70 -3.12 -6.44
N ASP A 74 -0.59 -2.86 -6.32
CA ASP A 74 -1.27 -1.91 -7.20
C ASP A 74 -1.07 -0.50 -6.64
N LYS A 75 -0.41 0.38 -7.41
CA LYS A 75 -0.14 1.75 -6.99
C LYS A 75 -1.42 2.51 -6.61
N ASP A 76 -2.53 2.22 -7.29
CA ASP A 76 -3.80 2.89 -7.02
C ASP A 76 -4.38 2.51 -5.67
N ASN A 77 -3.90 1.42 -5.09
CA ASN A 77 -4.31 0.94 -3.76
C ASN A 77 -3.32 1.34 -2.67
N ILE A 78 -2.29 2.13 -3.00
CA ILE A 78 -1.23 2.52 -2.07
C ILE A 78 -1.17 4.04 -1.99
N GLN A 79 -1.27 4.59 -0.78
CA GLN A 79 -1.17 6.03 -0.54
C GLN A 79 -0.11 6.32 0.51
N VAL A 80 0.49 7.52 0.42
CA VAL A 80 1.42 8.00 1.43
C VAL A 80 0.62 8.57 2.60
N ARG A 81 0.84 8.03 3.80
CA ARG A 81 0.18 8.51 5.02
C ARG A 81 1.19 8.61 6.15
N CYS A 82 1.03 9.62 7.02
CA CYS A 82 1.82 9.69 8.23
C CYS A 82 1.39 8.54 9.16
N ARG A 83 2.25 8.21 10.13
CA ARG A 83 2.00 7.06 11.00
C ARG A 83 0.65 7.13 11.69
N LEU A 84 0.24 8.31 12.16
CA LEU A 84 -1.05 8.48 12.84
C LEU A 84 -2.23 8.24 11.91
N CYS A 85 -2.18 8.79 10.69
CA CYS A 85 -3.25 8.58 9.71
C CYS A 85 -3.29 7.14 9.24
N HIS A 86 -2.12 6.49 9.09
CA HIS A 86 -2.04 5.09 8.72
C HIS A 86 -2.72 4.21 9.77
N ILE A 87 -2.43 4.44 11.04
CA ILE A 87 -3.04 3.70 12.15
C ILE A 87 -4.55 3.93 12.17
N ALA A 88 -4.98 5.17 12.02
CA ALA A 88 -6.41 5.50 12.01
C ALA A 88 -7.14 4.80 10.86
N HIS A 89 -6.55 4.78 9.68
CA HIS A 89 -7.11 4.10 8.51
C HIS A 89 -7.24 2.60 8.77
N ASP A 90 -6.20 1.96 9.32
CA ASP A 90 -6.22 0.53 9.61
C ASP A 90 -7.31 0.17 10.62
N LYS A 91 -7.49 0.99 11.65
CA LYS A 91 -8.55 0.77 12.63
C LYS A 91 -9.93 0.86 12.00
N THR A 92 -10.15 1.83 11.12
CA THR A 92 -11.43 2.01 10.43
C THR A 92 -11.71 0.83 9.50
N SER A 93 -10.70 0.35 8.79
CA SER A 93 -10.89 -0.73 7.82
C SER A 93 -11.12 -2.09 8.46
N LYS A 94 -10.90 -2.23 9.75
CA LYS A 94 -11.08 -3.50 10.48
C LYS A 94 -12.46 -3.66 11.12
N ILE A 95 -13.31 -2.71 10.95
CA ILE A 95 -14.66 -2.77 11.52
C ILE A 95 -15.59 -3.65 10.69
#